data_7fa4658e82ba12ee3a3081860b5e6311
#
_entry.id   7fa4658e82ba12ee3a3081860b5e6311
#
_cell.length_a   1.000
_cell.length_b   1.000
_cell.length_c   1.000
_cell.angle_alpha   90.00
_cell.angle_beta   90.00
_cell.angle_gamma   90.00
#
_symmetry.space_group_name_H-M   'P 1'
#
loop_
_entity.id
_entity.type
_entity.pdbx_description
1 polymer ?
#
loop_
_entity_poly.entity_id
_entity_poly.type
_entity_poly.pdbx_seq_one_letter_code
_entity_poly.pdbx_strand_id
1 'polypeptide(L)'
;MKKTILSAAAFVLLAACGHQDAQTGSTPSASAASSSAPAAAAQGSLIERINGKGTVTVGTEGTYAPFSYHDADGKLTGYDVEVARAVAGKLGVKIEFKETQWDGMMAGLKGGRFDMVANQVGLTSPERQATFDKSEPYSWSGAVLVARADNNKVKSPADIKGLKAAQSLTSNFGEKAAEAKAEIVPVDGLAQSLMLLEQNRAEVTFNDELAVLDYLKKNPKAGVKIVWTAPAQERVGSGLIVNKGNDEALAKISGAMKELQADGTLKRLGEQFFGKDISAK
;
A
#
# COMPACT_ATOMS: atom_id res chain seq x y z
N MET A 1 61.75 0.19 -20.19
CA MET A 1 62.05 -1.20 -20.63
C MET A 1 60.72 -1.86 -20.83
N LYS A 2 60.17 -1.79 -22.01
CA LYS A 2 60.00 -2.77 -23.10
C LYS A 2 59.62 -4.20 -22.59
N LYS A 3 58.35 -4.63 -22.84
CA LYS A 3 58.06 -5.65 -23.83
C LYS A 3 56.56 -5.87 -24.03
N THR A 4 56.13 -5.54 -25.24
CA THR A 4 54.95 -5.95 -25.97
C THR A 4 55.03 -7.43 -26.35
N ILE A 5 53.93 -8.20 -26.34
CA ILE A 5 53.76 -9.34 -27.23
C ILE A 5 52.32 -9.36 -27.77
N LEU A 6 52.23 -9.29 -29.08
CA LEU A 6 51.10 -9.44 -29.97
C LEU A 6 51.13 -10.94 -30.49
N SER A 7 49.94 -11.56 -30.65
CA SER A 7 49.73 -12.71 -31.61
C SER A 7 48.23 -12.83 -31.79
N ALA A 8 47.69 -12.61 -32.81
CA ALA A 8 47.37 -12.90 -34.21
C ALA A 8 46.74 -14.33 -34.44
N ALA A 9 45.49 -14.26 -34.88
CA ALA A 9 44.78 -14.94 -35.97
C ALA A 9 44.77 -16.48 -36.09
N ALA A 10 43.55 -16.99 -36.34
CA ALA A 10 43.28 -17.87 -37.50
C ALA A 10 41.79 -18.03 -37.77
N PHE A 11 41.37 -17.63 -38.94
CA PHE A 11 40.11 -17.92 -39.62
C PHE A 11 40.15 -19.34 -40.15
N VAL A 12 39.04 -20.10 -40.06
CA VAL A 12 38.74 -21.22 -40.94
C VAL A 12 37.30 -21.15 -41.40
N LEU A 13 37.13 -20.84 -42.68
CA LEU A 13 35.92 -21.02 -43.48
C LEU A 13 35.91 -22.42 -44.03
N LEU A 14 34.81 -23.16 -43.89
CA LEU A 14 34.48 -24.29 -44.75
C LEU A 14 33.02 -24.16 -45.20
N ALA A 15 32.86 -23.88 -46.49
CA ALA A 15 31.62 -24.02 -47.23
C ALA A 15 31.52 -25.48 -47.77
N ALA A 16 30.33 -26.06 -47.69
CA ALA A 16 29.95 -27.18 -48.55
C ALA A 16 28.45 -27.11 -48.84
N CYS A 17 28.14 -26.98 -50.12
CA CYS A 17 26.82 -27.08 -50.74
C CYS A 17 26.29 -28.50 -50.80
N GLY A 18 24.94 -28.61 -50.82
CA GLY A 18 24.30 -29.61 -51.69
C GLY A 18 23.25 -30.47 -50.98
N HIS A 19 22.02 -30.34 -51.20
CA HIS A 19 21.04 -31.05 -52.01
C HIS A 19 19.62 -30.80 -51.44
N GLN A 20 18.72 -30.40 -52.34
CA GLN A 20 17.27 -30.41 -52.17
C GLN A 20 16.75 -31.82 -52.18
N ASP A 21 15.85 -32.15 -51.26
CA ASP A 21 14.73 -33.03 -51.54
C ASP A 21 13.51 -32.57 -50.74
N ALA A 22 12.41 -32.45 -51.47
CA ALA A 22 11.10 -32.04 -50.99
C ALA A 22 10.38 -33.21 -50.31
N GLN A 23 9.88 -33.03 -49.10
CA GLN A 23 8.72 -33.81 -48.60
C GLN A 23 7.89 -33.01 -47.59
N THR A 24 6.68 -32.83 -48.02
CA THR A 24 5.38 -32.63 -47.38
C THR A 24 5.30 -32.54 -45.85
N GLY A 25 4.80 -31.40 -45.39
CA GLY A 25 3.69 -31.20 -44.48
C GLY A 25 3.74 -31.82 -43.09
N SER A 26 4.08 -31.02 -42.09
CA SER A 26 3.44 -31.08 -40.77
C SER A 26 3.68 -29.77 -40.04
N THR A 27 2.65 -28.94 -39.92
CA THR A 27 2.60 -27.77 -39.05
C THR A 27 2.79 -28.19 -37.60
N PRO A 28 3.73 -27.62 -36.85
CA PRO A 28 3.71 -27.76 -35.42
C PRO A 28 2.60 -26.82 -34.87
N SER A 29 1.59 -27.46 -34.33
CA SER A 29 0.56 -26.82 -33.51
C SER A 29 1.23 -26.03 -32.38
N ALA A 30 1.12 -24.70 -32.41
CA ALA A 30 1.51 -23.85 -31.31
C ALA A 30 0.64 -24.20 -30.11
N SER A 31 1.22 -24.89 -29.15
CA SER A 31 0.63 -25.13 -27.83
C SER A 31 0.47 -23.76 -27.16
N ALA A 32 -0.75 -23.25 -27.15
CA ALA A 32 -1.12 -22.08 -26.40
C ALA A 32 -0.83 -22.36 -24.93
N ALA A 33 0.15 -21.66 -24.40
CA ALA A 33 0.37 -21.59 -22.96
C ALA A 33 -0.88 -21.00 -22.32
N SER A 34 -1.69 -21.86 -21.72
CA SER A 34 -2.76 -21.45 -20.83
C SER A 34 -2.15 -20.66 -19.69
N SER A 35 -2.29 -19.35 -19.69
CA SER A 35 -2.02 -18.52 -18.52
C SER A 35 -3.02 -18.96 -17.44
N SER A 36 -2.53 -19.69 -16.45
CA SER A 36 -3.32 -20.04 -15.27
C SER A 36 -3.78 -18.75 -14.59
N ALA A 37 -5.09 -18.48 -14.63
CA ALA A 37 -5.71 -17.49 -13.79
C ALA A 37 -5.41 -17.79 -12.31
N PRO A 38 -5.23 -16.75 -11.47
CA PRO A 38 -4.80 -16.93 -10.09
C PRO A 38 -5.84 -17.72 -9.28
N ALA A 39 -5.34 -18.50 -8.33
CA ALA A 39 -6.06 -19.47 -7.49
C ALA A 39 -7.23 -18.92 -6.62
N ALA A 40 -7.60 -17.66 -6.73
CA ALA A 40 -8.71 -17.06 -5.98
C ALA A 40 -10.08 -17.63 -6.35
N ALA A 41 -10.25 -18.16 -7.57
CA ALA A 41 -11.52 -18.73 -8.02
C ALA A 41 -11.90 -20.07 -7.35
N ALA A 42 -10.95 -20.72 -6.64
CA ALA A 42 -11.17 -22.03 -6.02
C ALA A 42 -11.72 -21.98 -4.59
N GLN A 43 -11.84 -20.79 -3.97
CA GLN A 43 -12.18 -20.65 -2.54
C GLN A 43 -13.61 -20.13 -2.25
N GLY A 44 -14.45 -19.97 -3.24
CA GLY A 44 -15.77 -19.35 -3.11
C GLY A 44 -15.73 -17.82 -2.93
N SER A 45 -16.88 -17.16 -2.94
CA SER A 45 -17.00 -15.72 -2.72
C SER A 45 -16.64 -15.31 -1.29
N LEU A 46 -16.36 -14.02 -1.05
CA LEU A 46 -16.05 -13.51 0.29
C LEU A 46 -17.16 -13.83 1.30
N ILE A 47 -18.43 -13.66 0.89
CA ILE A 47 -19.56 -13.97 1.79
C ILE A 47 -19.68 -15.46 2.10
N GLU A 48 -19.43 -16.34 1.13
CA GLU A 48 -19.42 -17.80 1.37
C GLU A 48 -18.32 -18.19 2.35
N ARG A 49 -17.13 -17.62 2.26
CA ARG A 49 -16.06 -17.85 3.23
C ARG A 49 -16.40 -17.33 4.61
N ILE A 50 -17.01 -16.16 4.71
CA ILE A 50 -17.46 -15.60 6.00
C ILE A 50 -18.53 -16.53 6.61
N ASN A 51 -19.54 -16.94 5.86
CA ASN A 51 -20.62 -17.80 6.33
C ASN A 51 -20.13 -19.20 6.70
N GLY A 52 -19.19 -19.75 5.93
CA GLY A 52 -18.59 -21.07 6.16
C GLY A 52 -17.48 -21.09 7.22
N LYS A 53 -17.21 -19.96 7.90
CA LYS A 53 -16.11 -19.86 8.88
C LYS A 53 -14.73 -20.19 8.27
N GLY A 54 -14.55 -19.87 7.01
CA GLY A 54 -13.33 -20.11 6.27
C GLY A 54 -12.22 -19.09 6.58
N THR A 55 -11.27 -18.97 5.64
CA THR A 55 -10.17 -18.00 5.73
C THR A 55 -10.47 -16.78 4.87
N VAL A 56 -10.23 -15.58 5.40
CA VAL A 56 -10.25 -14.29 4.68
C VAL A 56 -8.82 -13.78 4.55
N THR A 57 -8.47 -13.27 3.38
CA THR A 57 -7.15 -12.70 3.11
C THR A 57 -7.20 -11.17 3.13
N VAL A 58 -6.21 -10.53 3.77
CA VAL A 58 -6.17 -9.07 3.98
C VAL A 58 -4.86 -8.51 3.47
N GLY A 59 -4.96 -7.56 2.53
CA GLY A 59 -3.81 -6.78 2.05
C GLY A 59 -3.41 -5.71 3.06
N THR A 60 -2.11 -5.57 3.32
CA THR A 60 -1.51 -4.54 4.16
C THR A 60 -0.06 -4.30 3.78
N GLU A 61 0.59 -3.21 4.22
CA GLU A 61 1.98 -2.94 3.84
C GLU A 61 3.01 -3.68 4.71
N GLY A 62 2.79 -3.81 6.00
CA GLY A 62 3.81 -4.34 6.92
C GLY A 62 4.99 -3.39 7.19
N THR A 63 5.00 -2.21 6.57
CA THR A 63 6.07 -1.19 6.66
C THR A 63 5.55 0.21 7.00
N TYR A 64 4.29 0.31 7.44
CA TYR A 64 3.59 1.56 7.71
C TYR A 64 3.21 1.68 9.21
N ALA A 65 4.22 1.85 10.07
CA ALA A 65 4.00 2.05 11.51
C ALA A 65 3.26 3.37 11.78
N PRO A 66 2.38 3.42 12.80
CA PRO A 66 2.01 2.35 13.74
C PRO A 66 0.78 1.54 13.29
N PHE A 67 0.38 1.63 12.02
CA PHE A 67 -0.82 0.99 11.48
C PHE A 67 -0.59 -0.46 11.06
N SER A 68 0.51 -0.73 10.36
CA SER A 68 0.89 -2.06 9.88
C SER A 68 2.42 -2.15 9.81
N TYR A 69 3.03 -2.95 10.70
CA TYR A 69 4.48 -3.08 10.81
C TYR A 69 4.86 -4.38 11.51
N HIS A 70 6.15 -4.73 11.46
CA HIS A 70 6.69 -5.84 12.24
C HIS A 70 7.26 -5.34 13.56
N ASP A 71 6.89 -6.01 14.66
CA ASP A 71 7.47 -5.75 15.98
C ASP A 71 8.90 -6.28 16.10
N ALA A 72 9.49 -6.17 17.28
CA ALA A 72 10.86 -6.60 17.54
C ALA A 72 11.08 -8.11 17.35
N ASP A 73 10.01 -8.90 17.45
CA ASP A 73 10.04 -10.36 17.26
C ASP A 73 9.74 -10.74 15.79
N GLY A 74 9.58 -9.76 14.91
CA GLY A 74 9.26 -9.95 13.50
C GLY A 74 7.79 -10.31 13.22
N LYS A 75 6.91 -10.16 14.21
CA LYS A 75 5.48 -10.43 14.06
C LYS A 75 4.77 -9.21 13.46
N LEU A 76 3.97 -9.45 12.41
CA LEU A 76 3.11 -8.41 11.85
C LEU A 76 2.08 -7.94 12.90
N THR A 77 2.04 -6.65 13.15
CA THR A 77 1.16 -5.98 14.11
C THR A 77 0.86 -4.54 13.66
N GLY A 78 0.18 -3.78 14.48
CA GLY A 78 -0.20 -2.40 14.22
C GLY A 78 -1.71 -2.23 14.31
N TYR A 79 -2.14 -0.99 14.39
CA TYR A 79 -3.55 -0.67 14.64
C TYR A 79 -4.49 -1.31 13.61
N ASP A 80 -4.21 -1.17 12.31
CA ASP A 80 -5.03 -1.73 11.23
C ASP A 80 -5.04 -3.26 11.25
N VAL A 81 -3.88 -3.85 11.54
CA VAL A 81 -3.72 -5.31 11.64
C VAL A 81 -4.55 -5.87 12.80
N GLU A 82 -4.51 -5.21 13.96
CA GLU A 82 -5.25 -5.66 15.13
C GLU A 82 -6.77 -5.39 14.99
N VAL A 83 -7.17 -4.31 14.33
CA VAL A 83 -8.59 -4.07 13.97
C VAL A 83 -9.08 -5.17 13.02
N ALA A 84 -8.33 -5.50 11.97
CA ALA A 84 -8.71 -6.57 11.04
C ALA A 84 -8.81 -7.95 11.75
N ARG A 85 -7.90 -8.25 12.68
CA ARG A 85 -7.97 -9.46 13.53
C ARG A 85 -9.21 -9.47 14.41
N ALA A 86 -9.53 -8.33 15.02
CA ALA A 86 -10.72 -8.20 15.87
C ALA A 86 -12.02 -8.41 15.07
N VAL A 87 -12.11 -7.83 13.86
CA VAL A 87 -13.24 -8.06 12.95
C VAL A 87 -13.33 -9.52 12.56
N ALA A 88 -12.23 -10.16 12.17
CA ALA A 88 -12.21 -11.59 11.86
C ALA A 88 -12.68 -12.46 13.05
N GLY A 89 -12.27 -12.09 14.27
CA GLY A 89 -12.73 -12.73 15.50
C GLY A 89 -14.24 -12.63 15.71
N LYS A 90 -14.83 -11.44 15.49
CA LYS A 90 -16.29 -11.23 15.57
C LYS A 90 -17.03 -12.05 14.51
N LEU A 91 -16.49 -12.14 13.30
CA LEU A 91 -17.06 -12.95 12.23
C LEU A 91 -16.83 -14.46 12.43
N GLY A 92 -15.90 -14.85 13.31
CA GLY A 92 -15.51 -16.24 13.55
C GLY A 92 -14.77 -16.87 12.39
N VAL A 93 -14.05 -16.07 11.58
CA VAL A 93 -13.24 -16.51 10.43
C VAL A 93 -11.75 -16.53 10.76
N LYS A 94 -10.97 -17.31 10.01
CA LYS A 94 -9.51 -17.21 10.01
C LYS A 94 -9.08 -16.02 9.18
N ILE A 95 -7.94 -15.39 9.52
CA ILE A 95 -7.38 -14.28 8.80
C ILE A 95 -5.95 -14.60 8.36
N GLU A 96 -5.63 -14.27 7.10
CA GLU A 96 -4.28 -14.29 6.55
C GLU A 96 -3.94 -12.93 5.99
N PHE A 97 -2.76 -12.39 6.35
CA PHE A 97 -2.28 -11.13 5.78
C PHE A 97 -1.41 -11.39 4.56
N LYS A 98 -1.57 -10.54 3.55
CA LYS A 98 -0.74 -10.50 2.33
C LYS A 98 -0.08 -9.13 2.28
N GLU A 99 1.23 -9.10 2.53
CA GLU A 99 1.99 -7.87 2.51
C GLU A 99 2.30 -7.45 1.07
N THR A 100 2.11 -6.16 0.78
CA THR A 100 2.42 -5.56 -0.52
C THR A 100 2.59 -4.06 -0.38
N GLN A 101 3.42 -3.46 -1.22
CA GLN A 101 3.59 -2.01 -1.26
C GLN A 101 2.31 -1.29 -1.67
N TRP A 102 2.15 -0.05 -1.23
CA TRP A 102 0.93 0.73 -1.45
C TRP A 102 0.50 0.77 -2.92
N ASP A 103 1.41 1.05 -3.85
CA ASP A 103 1.06 1.20 -5.27
C ASP A 103 0.54 -0.10 -5.92
N GLY A 104 0.82 -1.25 -5.29
CA GLY A 104 0.25 -2.55 -5.67
C GLY A 104 -1.05 -2.93 -4.93
N MET A 105 -1.42 -2.19 -3.89
CA MET A 105 -2.48 -2.55 -2.94
C MET A 105 -3.87 -2.59 -3.59
N MET A 106 -4.29 -1.47 -4.16
CA MET A 106 -5.64 -1.36 -4.73
C MET A 106 -5.80 -2.21 -6.00
N ALA A 107 -4.74 -2.31 -6.82
CA ALA A 107 -4.72 -3.22 -7.96
C ALA A 107 -4.78 -4.69 -7.53
N GLY A 108 -4.11 -5.04 -6.42
CA GLY A 108 -4.16 -6.37 -5.83
C GLY A 108 -5.57 -6.75 -5.34
N LEU A 109 -6.26 -5.82 -4.66
CA LEU A 109 -7.66 -6.01 -4.24
C LEU A 109 -8.58 -6.18 -5.44
N LYS A 110 -8.49 -5.28 -6.44
CA LYS A 110 -9.28 -5.37 -7.68
C LYS A 110 -9.06 -6.68 -8.42
N GLY A 111 -7.81 -7.17 -8.43
CA GLY A 111 -7.43 -8.44 -9.06
C GLY A 111 -7.69 -9.68 -8.21
N GLY A 112 -8.26 -9.57 -7.01
CA GLY A 112 -8.59 -10.70 -6.14
C GLY A 112 -7.38 -11.39 -5.50
N ARG A 113 -6.22 -10.70 -5.38
CA ARG A 113 -5.05 -11.23 -4.67
C ARG A 113 -5.30 -11.36 -3.16
N PHE A 114 -6.20 -10.57 -2.63
CA PHE A 114 -6.74 -10.61 -1.28
C PHE A 114 -8.20 -10.12 -1.30
N ASP A 115 -8.93 -10.42 -0.25
CA ASP A 115 -10.38 -10.18 -0.15
C ASP A 115 -10.72 -8.77 0.32
N MET A 116 -9.88 -8.21 1.16
CA MET A 116 -10.03 -6.86 1.69
C MET A 116 -8.67 -6.23 1.97
N VAL A 117 -8.67 -4.93 2.24
CA VAL A 117 -7.49 -4.15 2.59
C VAL A 117 -7.68 -3.49 3.94
N ALA A 118 -6.65 -3.56 4.80
CA ALA A 118 -6.50 -2.85 6.05
C ALA A 118 -5.17 -2.08 6.02
N ASN A 119 -5.20 -0.79 5.63
CA ASN A 119 -4.01 0.04 5.46
C ASN A 119 -4.35 1.54 5.41
N GLN A 120 -5.10 2.04 6.39
CA GLN A 120 -5.55 3.44 6.48
C GLN A 120 -6.22 3.97 5.20
N VAL A 121 -7.07 3.16 4.57
CA VAL A 121 -7.67 3.54 3.30
C VAL A 121 -8.96 4.32 3.48
N GLY A 122 -8.97 5.56 2.97
CA GLY A 122 -10.16 6.32 2.69
C GLY A 122 -10.56 6.23 1.21
N LEU A 123 -11.87 6.27 0.92
CA LEU A 123 -12.37 6.40 -0.45
C LEU A 123 -12.47 7.88 -0.82
N THR A 124 -11.32 8.52 -1.07
CA THR A 124 -11.19 9.97 -1.25
C THR A 124 -11.39 10.43 -2.69
N SER A 125 -11.19 9.55 -3.68
CA SER A 125 -11.36 9.90 -5.09
C SER A 125 -12.59 9.23 -5.72
N PRO A 126 -13.20 9.82 -6.77
CA PRO A 126 -14.31 9.22 -7.51
C PRO A 126 -13.97 7.85 -8.09
N GLU A 127 -12.73 7.63 -8.55
CA GLU A 127 -12.28 6.36 -9.09
C GLU A 127 -12.30 5.26 -8.04
N ARG A 128 -11.78 5.53 -6.82
CA ARG A 128 -11.84 4.58 -5.71
C ARG A 128 -13.27 4.27 -5.30
N GLN A 129 -14.13 5.30 -5.20
CA GLN A 129 -15.55 5.14 -4.88
C GLN A 129 -16.32 4.36 -5.95
N ALA A 130 -15.91 4.45 -7.21
CA ALA A 130 -16.52 3.68 -8.30
C ALA A 130 -16.14 2.19 -8.28
N THR A 131 -14.98 1.85 -7.70
CA THR A 131 -14.41 0.50 -7.77
C THR A 131 -14.57 -0.29 -6.47
N PHE A 132 -14.57 0.39 -5.33
CA PHE A 132 -14.49 -0.22 -4.01
C PHE A 132 -15.58 0.29 -3.08
N ASP A 133 -15.86 -0.52 -2.06
CA ASP A 133 -16.68 -0.16 -0.93
C ASP A 133 -15.88 -0.23 0.37
N LYS A 134 -16.32 0.53 1.38
CA LYS A 134 -15.63 0.69 2.66
C LYS A 134 -16.57 0.35 3.80
N SER A 135 -16.06 -0.37 4.80
CA SER A 135 -16.77 -0.61 6.06
C SER A 135 -17.03 0.70 6.82
N GLU A 136 -17.77 0.61 7.92
CA GLU A 136 -17.77 1.66 8.93
C GLU A 136 -16.31 2.05 9.27
N PRO A 137 -16.02 3.34 9.46
CA PRO A 137 -14.68 3.79 9.80
C PRO A 137 -14.23 3.27 11.16
N TYR A 138 -12.96 2.87 11.25
CA TYR A 138 -12.31 2.49 12.51
C TYR A 138 -11.31 3.53 13.01
N SER A 139 -10.93 4.51 12.17
CA SER A 139 -10.03 5.61 12.54
C SER A 139 -10.36 6.88 11.77
N TRP A 140 -9.97 8.01 12.34
CA TRP A 140 -10.08 9.33 11.71
C TRP A 140 -8.74 10.05 11.81
N SER A 141 -8.16 10.39 10.67
CA SER A 141 -6.88 11.10 10.59
C SER A 141 -6.88 12.15 9.49
N GLY A 142 -5.92 13.07 9.55
CA GLY A 142 -5.72 14.14 8.58
C GLY A 142 -4.39 14.03 7.86
N ALA A 143 -4.24 14.80 6.78
CA ALA A 143 -2.99 14.94 6.09
C ALA A 143 -2.08 15.95 6.81
N VAL A 144 -0.77 15.68 6.81
CA VAL A 144 0.26 16.66 7.15
C VAL A 144 1.23 16.84 6.00
N LEU A 145 1.79 18.05 5.87
CA LEU A 145 2.90 18.34 4.99
C LEU A 145 4.18 18.36 5.81
N VAL A 146 5.14 17.56 5.42
CA VAL A 146 6.44 17.40 6.06
C VAL A 146 7.51 17.99 5.16
N ALA A 147 8.45 18.71 5.75
CA ALA A 147 9.63 19.24 5.08
C ALA A 147 10.86 19.00 5.95
N ARG A 148 12.05 19.26 5.42
CA ARG A 148 13.28 19.25 6.20
C ARG A 148 13.21 20.23 7.37
N ALA A 149 13.86 19.88 8.48
CA ALA A 149 13.85 20.69 9.70
C ALA A 149 14.42 22.10 9.50
N ASP A 150 15.39 22.27 8.57
CA ASP A 150 15.99 23.55 8.22
C ASP A 150 15.21 24.33 7.14
N ASN A 151 14.16 23.74 6.54
CA ASN A 151 13.31 24.43 5.58
C ASN A 151 12.36 25.42 6.30
N ASN A 152 12.55 26.70 6.05
CA ASN A 152 11.73 27.77 6.59
C ASN A 152 10.84 28.48 5.53
N LYS A 153 10.88 27.98 4.27
CA LYS A 153 10.15 28.56 3.14
C LYS A 153 8.77 27.93 2.95
N VAL A 154 8.68 26.60 3.13
CA VAL A 154 7.42 25.86 3.00
C VAL A 154 6.64 25.95 4.31
N LYS A 155 5.39 26.45 4.23
CA LYS A 155 4.46 26.58 5.38
C LYS A 155 3.07 26.05 5.07
N SER A 156 2.77 25.80 3.79
CA SER A 156 1.44 25.37 3.34
C SER A 156 1.54 24.59 2.02
N PRO A 157 0.48 23.88 1.60
CA PRO A 157 0.41 23.25 0.28
C PRO A 157 0.62 24.21 -0.90
N ALA A 158 0.31 25.50 -0.74
CA ALA A 158 0.50 26.47 -1.80
C ALA A 158 1.98 26.76 -2.12
N ASP A 159 2.88 26.48 -1.17
CA ASP A 159 4.30 26.81 -1.27
C ASP A 159 5.12 25.71 -1.99
N ILE A 160 4.49 24.57 -2.36
CA ILE A 160 5.23 23.41 -2.88
C ILE A 160 5.22 23.29 -4.41
N LYS A 161 4.63 24.27 -5.12
CA LYS A 161 4.62 24.27 -6.59
C LYS A 161 6.03 24.18 -7.15
N GLY A 162 6.27 23.14 -7.98
CA GLY A 162 7.56 22.88 -8.61
C GLY A 162 8.64 22.31 -7.68
N LEU A 163 8.33 22.09 -6.40
CA LEU A 163 9.23 21.38 -5.48
C LEU A 163 9.10 19.86 -5.66
N LYS A 164 10.15 19.12 -5.36
CA LYS A 164 10.14 17.66 -5.36
C LYS A 164 9.42 17.13 -4.15
N ALA A 165 8.33 16.41 -4.38
CA ALA A 165 7.55 15.74 -3.36
C ALA A 165 7.74 14.22 -3.45
N ALA A 166 8.30 13.60 -2.41
CA ALA A 166 8.46 12.15 -2.32
C ALA A 166 7.10 11.51 -1.96
N GLN A 167 6.48 10.77 -2.90
CA GLN A 167 5.12 10.25 -2.76
C GLN A 167 4.95 8.87 -3.41
N SER A 168 4.12 8.02 -2.82
CA SER A 168 3.57 6.86 -3.52
C SER A 168 2.59 7.33 -4.59
N LEU A 169 2.70 6.78 -5.80
CA LEU A 169 2.03 7.32 -7.00
C LEU A 169 0.51 7.27 -6.93
N THR A 170 -0.05 6.21 -6.32
CA THR A 170 -1.49 5.96 -6.28
C THR A 170 -2.15 6.39 -4.96
N SER A 171 -1.40 7.05 -4.05
CA SER A 171 -1.94 7.50 -2.78
C SER A 171 -2.71 8.83 -2.91
N ASN A 172 -3.70 9.03 -2.03
CA ASN A 172 -4.36 10.33 -1.87
C ASN A 172 -3.38 11.46 -1.49
N PHE A 173 -2.25 11.12 -0.89
CA PHE A 173 -1.17 12.07 -0.59
C PHE A 173 -0.39 12.44 -1.85
N GLY A 174 -0.16 11.47 -2.76
CA GLY A 174 0.38 11.73 -4.09
C GLY A 174 -0.55 12.60 -4.94
N GLU A 175 -1.86 12.31 -4.92
CA GLU A 175 -2.88 13.14 -5.56
C GLU A 175 -2.83 14.59 -5.01
N LYS A 176 -2.80 14.78 -3.68
CA LYS A 176 -2.71 16.10 -3.03
C LYS A 176 -1.42 16.86 -3.42
N ALA A 177 -0.29 16.19 -3.55
CA ALA A 177 0.97 16.79 -4.00
C ALA A 177 0.91 17.20 -5.49
N ALA A 178 0.30 16.37 -6.33
CA ALA A 178 0.09 16.68 -7.75
C ALA A 178 -0.87 17.85 -7.95
N GLU A 179 -1.97 17.92 -7.19
CA GLU A 179 -2.90 19.07 -7.18
C GLU A 179 -2.19 20.36 -6.80
N ALA A 180 -1.27 20.31 -5.84
CA ALA A 180 -0.42 21.44 -5.44
C ALA A 180 0.70 21.74 -6.46
N LYS A 181 0.75 21.00 -7.60
CA LYS A 181 1.72 21.16 -8.70
C LYS A 181 3.18 20.92 -8.27
N ALA A 182 3.39 20.01 -7.33
CA ALA A 182 4.71 19.51 -7.00
C ALA A 182 5.23 18.54 -8.07
N GLU A 183 6.54 18.39 -8.17
CA GLU A 183 7.21 17.36 -8.97
C GLU A 183 7.25 16.05 -8.14
N ILE A 184 6.55 15.02 -8.59
CA ILE A 184 6.48 13.76 -7.84
C ILE A 184 7.76 12.95 -8.01
N VAL A 185 8.39 12.62 -6.90
CA VAL A 185 9.49 11.64 -6.80
C VAL A 185 8.90 10.35 -6.25
N PRO A 186 8.75 9.30 -7.07
CA PRO A 186 8.12 8.05 -6.65
C PRO A 186 8.87 7.34 -5.52
N VAL A 187 8.14 6.84 -4.54
CA VAL A 187 8.67 6.08 -3.38
C VAL A 187 7.69 5.00 -2.94
N ASP A 188 8.23 4.00 -2.24
CA ASP A 188 7.47 2.84 -1.75
C ASP A 188 6.82 3.05 -0.36
N GLY A 189 6.70 4.30 0.12
CA GLY A 189 6.02 4.60 1.37
C GLY A 189 6.70 5.66 2.23
N LEU A 190 6.17 5.87 3.45
CA LEU A 190 6.57 6.96 4.35
C LEU A 190 8.06 6.94 4.71
N ALA A 191 8.59 5.78 5.08
CA ALA A 191 9.99 5.68 5.52
C ALA A 191 10.97 6.15 4.43
N GLN A 192 10.73 5.75 3.18
CA GLN A 192 11.54 6.19 2.05
C GLN A 192 11.33 7.68 1.74
N SER A 193 10.10 8.19 1.85
CA SER A 193 9.81 9.62 1.71
C SER A 193 10.66 10.45 2.67
N LEU A 194 10.62 10.13 3.95
CA LEU A 194 11.36 10.86 4.99
C LEU A 194 12.87 10.76 4.80
N MET A 195 13.38 9.59 4.43
CA MET A 195 14.79 9.40 4.10
C MET A 195 15.24 10.31 2.92
N LEU A 196 14.42 10.43 1.87
CA LEU A 196 14.76 11.31 0.74
C LEU A 196 14.77 12.79 1.13
N LEU A 197 13.91 13.21 2.06
CA LEU A 197 13.93 14.57 2.62
C LEU A 197 15.23 14.81 3.40
N GLU A 198 15.60 13.91 4.29
CA GLU A 198 16.83 14.01 5.09
C GLU A 198 18.09 14.03 4.21
N GLN A 199 18.09 13.28 3.11
CA GLN A 199 19.17 13.25 2.11
C GLN A 199 19.14 14.44 1.13
N ASN A 200 18.21 15.39 1.27
CA ASN A 200 18.02 16.51 0.36
C ASN A 200 17.77 16.10 -1.12
N ARG A 201 17.12 14.95 -1.31
CA ARG A 201 16.72 14.43 -2.64
C ARG A 201 15.26 14.72 -2.98
N ALA A 202 14.47 15.08 -1.99
CA ALA A 202 13.15 15.68 -2.10
C ALA A 202 13.01 16.79 -1.05
N GLU A 203 12.11 17.75 -1.30
CA GLU A 203 11.90 18.89 -0.40
C GLU A 203 10.76 18.65 0.58
N VAL A 204 9.72 17.92 0.16
CA VAL A 204 8.48 17.75 0.92
C VAL A 204 7.89 16.35 0.75
N THR A 205 7.00 15.99 1.66
CA THR A 205 6.07 14.86 1.51
C THR A 205 4.76 15.15 2.25
N PHE A 206 3.63 14.73 1.67
CA PHE A 206 2.38 14.57 2.42
C PHE A 206 2.30 13.17 3.00
N ASN A 207 1.74 13.04 4.21
CA ASN A 207 1.38 11.75 4.76
C ASN A 207 0.33 11.90 5.88
N ASP A 208 -0.05 10.78 6.47
CA ASP A 208 -0.96 10.72 7.60
C ASP A 208 -0.33 11.35 8.86
N GLU A 209 -1.12 12.19 9.55
CA GLU A 209 -0.69 12.89 10.78
C GLU A 209 -0.18 11.92 11.84
N LEU A 210 -0.93 10.82 12.07
CA LEU A 210 -0.60 9.87 13.14
C LEU A 210 0.69 9.09 12.84
N ALA A 211 0.89 8.71 11.56
CA ALA A 211 2.13 8.03 11.15
C ALA A 211 3.35 8.94 11.29
N VAL A 212 3.25 10.19 10.86
CA VAL A 212 4.36 11.15 10.97
C VAL A 212 4.66 11.48 12.42
N LEU A 213 3.65 11.66 13.27
CA LEU A 213 3.85 11.92 14.71
C LEU A 213 4.50 10.71 15.41
N ASP A 214 4.11 9.48 15.08
CA ASP A 214 4.76 8.27 15.59
C ASP A 214 6.24 8.22 15.17
N TYR A 215 6.53 8.49 13.89
CA TYR A 215 7.90 8.54 13.40
C TYR A 215 8.75 9.58 14.15
N LEU A 216 8.26 10.81 14.29
CA LEU A 216 8.99 11.88 14.99
C LEU A 216 9.19 11.57 16.48
N LYS A 217 8.21 10.94 17.14
CA LYS A 217 8.33 10.48 18.53
C LYS A 217 9.43 9.44 18.71
N LYS A 218 9.52 8.49 17.76
CA LYS A 218 10.56 7.43 17.79
C LYS A 218 11.93 7.92 17.34
N ASN A 219 11.96 8.99 16.53
CA ASN A 219 13.18 9.57 15.95
C ASN A 219 13.31 11.06 16.32
N PRO A 220 13.56 11.42 17.59
CA PRO A 220 13.55 12.82 18.05
C PRO A 220 14.65 13.69 17.43
N LYS A 221 15.63 13.07 16.74
CA LYS A 221 16.72 13.74 16.01
C LYS A 221 16.49 13.71 14.49
N ALA A 222 15.32 13.31 14.01
CA ALA A 222 15.01 13.30 12.59
C ALA A 222 15.17 14.70 11.98
N GLY A 223 15.79 14.75 10.82
CA GLY A 223 16.04 16.00 10.08
C GLY A 223 14.81 16.56 9.38
N VAL A 224 13.59 16.21 9.82
CA VAL A 224 12.32 16.63 9.24
C VAL A 224 11.36 17.19 10.28
N LYS A 225 10.37 17.97 9.82
CA LYS A 225 9.30 18.54 10.66
C LYS A 225 7.99 18.63 9.91
N ILE A 226 6.87 18.61 10.63
CA ILE A 226 5.56 18.98 10.10
C ILE A 226 5.55 20.50 9.92
N VAL A 227 5.22 20.97 8.72
CA VAL A 227 5.12 22.40 8.40
C VAL A 227 3.67 22.84 8.19
N TRP A 228 2.76 21.91 7.96
CA TRP A 228 1.33 22.15 7.84
C TRP A 228 0.53 20.91 8.22
N THR A 229 -0.64 21.13 8.81
CA THR A 229 -1.62 20.09 9.17
C THR A 229 -2.96 20.45 8.57
N ALA A 230 -3.62 19.49 7.95
CA ALA A 230 -4.96 19.68 7.41
C ALA A 230 -5.96 20.08 8.52
N PRO A 231 -6.91 20.99 8.23
CA PRO A 231 -7.97 21.32 9.17
C PRO A 231 -8.74 20.09 9.65
N ALA A 232 -9.22 20.11 10.89
CA ALA A 232 -9.88 18.95 11.51
C ALA A 232 -11.10 18.43 10.70
N GLN A 233 -11.83 19.32 10.02
CA GLN A 233 -12.97 18.98 9.16
C GLN A 233 -12.57 18.16 7.93
N GLU A 234 -11.30 18.21 7.49
CA GLU A 234 -10.74 17.44 6.37
C GLU A 234 -10.27 16.05 6.79
N ARG A 235 -10.44 15.67 8.06
CA ARG A 235 -10.10 14.32 8.50
C ARG A 235 -10.92 13.28 7.74
N VAL A 236 -10.23 12.25 7.27
CA VAL A 236 -10.79 11.13 6.51
C VAL A 236 -10.98 9.94 7.44
N GLY A 237 -12.15 9.31 7.35
CA GLY A 237 -12.42 8.05 8.03
C GLY A 237 -11.88 6.87 7.21
N SER A 238 -10.95 6.11 7.78
CA SER A 238 -10.41 4.88 7.20
C SER A 238 -11.24 3.67 7.60
N GLY A 239 -11.45 2.74 6.67
CA GLY A 239 -12.21 1.51 6.88
C GLY A 239 -11.56 0.32 6.20
N LEU A 240 -12.10 -0.87 6.43
CA LEU A 240 -11.76 -2.05 5.65
C LEU A 240 -12.38 -1.93 4.26
N ILE A 241 -11.54 -2.11 3.24
CA ILE A 241 -11.95 -1.92 1.83
C ILE A 241 -12.19 -3.27 1.19
N VAL A 242 -13.27 -3.38 0.44
CA VAL A 242 -13.63 -4.56 -0.38
C VAL A 242 -13.94 -4.13 -1.81
N ASN A 243 -13.88 -5.05 -2.76
CA ASN A 243 -14.38 -4.80 -4.11
C ASN A 243 -15.90 -4.57 -4.08
N LYS A 244 -16.40 -3.69 -4.95
CA LYS A 244 -17.86 -3.55 -5.19
C LYS A 244 -18.50 -4.89 -5.53
N GLY A 245 -19.80 -5.00 -5.18
CA GLY A 245 -20.57 -6.22 -5.36
C GLY A 245 -20.38 -7.23 -4.23
N ASN A 246 -19.73 -6.86 -3.13
CA ASN A 246 -19.64 -7.65 -1.90
C ASN A 246 -20.53 -7.10 -0.77
N ASP A 247 -21.73 -6.58 -1.12
CA ASP A 247 -22.60 -5.84 -0.19
C ASP A 247 -22.97 -6.65 1.06
N GLU A 248 -23.28 -7.93 0.93
CA GLU A 248 -23.62 -8.80 2.05
C GLU A 248 -22.41 -9.04 2.98
N ALA A 249 -21.22 -9.27 2.39
CA ALA A 249 -19.98 -9.39 3.16
C ALA A 249 -19.62 -8.08 3.86
N LEU A 250 -19.76 -6.95 3.15
CA LEU A 250 -19.53 -5.62 3.70
C LEU A 250 -20.46 -5.30 4.86
N ALA A 251 -21.74 -5.68 4.76
CA ALA A 251 -22.71 -5.50 5.84
C ALA A 251 -22.29 -6.27 7.11
N LYS A 252 -21.79 -7.52 6.98
CA LYS A 252 -21.26 -8.29 8.11
C LYS A 252 -20.00 -7.67 8.70
N ILE A 253 -19.06 -7.25 7.86
CA ILE A 253 -17.83 -6.57 8.28
C ILE A 253 -18.16 -5.26 9.02
N SER A 254 -19.07 -4.45 8.48
CA SER A 254 -19.53 -3.21 9.13
C SER A 254 -20.29 -3.46 10.41
N GLY A 255 -21.07 -4.54 10.48
CA GLY A 255 -21.74 -4.98 11.71
C GLY A 255 -20.72 -5.31 12.81
N ALA A 256 -19.71 -6.13 12.48
CA ALA A 256 -18.61 -6.44 13.39
C ALA A 256 -17.84 -5.18 13.83
N MET A 257 -17.62 -4.22 12.92
CA MET A 257 -16.96 -2.95 13.24
C MET A 257 -17.78 -2.12 14.25
N LYS A 258 -19.11 -2.03 14.07
CA LYS A 258 -20.00 -1.36 15.03
C LYS A 258 -19.97 -2.01 16.41
N GLU A 259 -19.92 -3.35 16.47
CA GLU A 259 -19.77 -4.06 17.74
C GLU A 259 -18.45 -3.73 18.44
N LEU A 260 -17.32 -3.71 17.69
CA LEU A 260 -16.01 -3.34 18.21
C LEU A 260 -15.94 -1.88 18.69
N GLN A 261 -16.68 -1.00 18.05
CA GLN A 261 -16.85 0.39 18.51
C GLN A 261 -17.65 0.41 19.83
N ALA A 262 -18.76 -0.29 19.89
CA ALA A 262 -19.67 -0.29 21.04
C ALA A 262 -19.06 -0.96 22.29
N ASP A 263 -18.29 -2.02 22.13
CA ASP A 263 -17.61 -2.72 23.24
C ASP A 263 -16.28 -2.08 23.68
N GLY A 264 -15.90 -0.97 23.06
CA GLY A 264 -14.69 -0.20 23.38
C GLY A 264 -13.39 -0.81 22.87
N THR A 265 -13.43 -1.84 22.03
CA THR A 265 -12.23 -2.47 21.47
C THR A 265 -11.44 -1.51 20.60
N LEU A 266 -12.10 -0.72 19.71
CA LEU A 266 -11.42 0.25 18.86
C LEU A 266 -10.75 1.35 19.71
N LYS A 267 -11.42 1.82 20.76
CA LYS A 267 -10.83 2.78 21.70
C LYS A 267 -9.56 2.22 22.36
N ARG A 268 -9.63 0.98 22.91
CA ARG A 268 -8.45 0.35 23.53
C ARG A 268 -7.28 0.21 22.56
N LEU A 269 -7.55 -0.19 21.31
CA LEU A 269 -6.52 -0.28 20.28
C LEU A 269 -5.94 1.11 19.96
N GLY A 270 -6.79 2.14 19.85
CA GLY A 270 -6.35 3.53 19.67
C GLY A 270 -5.42 3.98 20.80
N GLU A 271 -5.82 3.74 22.07
CA GLU A 271 -5.01 4.04 23.24
C GLU A 271 -3.68 3.27 23.26
N GLN A 272 -3.68 2.00 22.85
CA GLN A 272 -2.49 1.17 22.79
C GLN A 272 -1.45 1.71 21.78
N PHE A 273 -1.87 2.06 20.57
CA PHE A 273 -0.95 2.45 19.49
C PHE A 273 -0.66 3.95 19.44
N PHE A 274 -1.60 4.79 19.88
CA PHE A 274 -1.51 6.26 19.74
C PHE A 274 -1.60 7.01 21.08
N GLY A 275 -1.89 6.33 22.18
CA GLY A 275 -2.14 6.97 23.47
C GLY A 275 -3.46 7.73 23.55
N LYS A 276 -4.33 7.57 22.57
CA LYS A 276 -5.66 8.23 22.48
C LYS A 276 -6.62 7.42 21.64
N ASP A 277 -7.92 7.65 21.85
CA ASP A 277 -8.95 7.16 20.94
C ASP A 277 -8.90 7.89 19.61
N ILE A 278 -8.81 7.16 18.50
CA ILE A 278 -8.82 7.67 17.13
C ILE A 278 -10.00 7.13 16.32
N SER A 279 -10.89 6.37 16.95
CA SER A 279 -12.03 5.71 16.30
C SER A 279 -13.24 6.62 16.13
N ALA A 280 -13.27 7.76 16.80
CA ALA A 280 -14.28 8.81 16.69
C ALA A 280 -13.73 10.05 15.99
N LYS A 281 -14.61 10.76 15.25
CA LYS A 281 -14.26 11.99 14.53
C LYS A 281 -14.16 13.20 15.47
#